data_9fadab44fc2a0bcd4d8b063e1e2f32e5
#
_entry.id   9fadab44fc2a0bcd4d8b063e1e2f32e5
#
_cell.length_a   1.000
_cell.length_b   1.000
_cell.length_c   1.000
_cell.angle_alpha   90.00
_cell.angle_beta   90.00
_cell.angle_gamma   90.00
#
_symmetry.space_group_name_H-M   'P 1'
#
loop_
_entity.id
_entity.type
_entity.pdbx_description
1 polymer ?
#
loop_
_entity_poly.entity_id
_entity_poly.type
_entity_poly.pdbx_seq_one_letter_code
_entity_poly.pdbx_strand_id
1 'polypeptide(L)'
;MRRHSNSQGGAAMKAPHPQAQPLPPDGCEVPVEVRGGIAGAPGRDVVAEEVPVAMVYNGISHAVMMASPSDLADFGLGFSLTEGILDRPEQLFGLEVQTVEEGISIDMHIAGDCFARLREQRRNMTGRTGCGLCGTDSLAHAIRPIQRVPVQPVPPDDKVQRALASLRKHQPLQAQTGATHGAAWCDADGRLLQALEDVGRHNALDKLIGARIRHHGAAAFDNGFALISSRASFEMVQKCASVGIRCLVAVSAPTALAIREARAAGMTLIGFARPGRHVIYARGDDQFSEETPE
;
A
#
# COMPACT_ATOMS: atom_id res chain seq x y z
N MET A 1 -72.26 -11.32 18.06
CA MET A 1 -71.37 -12.00 17.08
C MET A 1 -70.17 -11.09 16.77
N ARG A 2 -69.02 -11.29 17.40
CA ARG A 2 -67.77 -10.58 17.10
C ARG A 2 -66.78 -11.58 16.50
N ARG A 3 -66.33 -11.33 15.29
CA ARG A 3 -65.31 -12.16 14.61
C ARG A 3 -63.94 -11.62 14.96
N HIS A 4 -63.10 -12.46 15.58
CA HIS A 4 -61.66 -12.21 15.76
C HIS A 4 -60.95 -12.57 14.45
N SER A 5 -60.25 -11.59 13.87
CA SER A 5 -59.28 -11.83 12.80
C SER A 5 -57.89 -12.05 13.41
N ASN A 6 -57.39 -13.22 13.24
CA ASN A 6 -56.05 -13.65 13.65
C ASN A 6 -55.07 -13.28 12.53
N SER A 7 -54.21 -12.28 12.72
CA SER A 7 -53.11 -11.95 11.82
C SER A 7 -51.86 -12.70 12.25
N GLN A 8 -51.55 -13.78 11.57
CA GLN A 8 -50.26 -14.45 11.70
C GLN A 8 -49.19 -13.61 10.97
N GLY A 9 -48.26 -13.01 11.71
CA GLY A 9 -47.05 -12.39 11.19
C GLY A 9 -46.08 -13.46 10.76
N GLY A 10 -45.90 -13.57 9.45
CA GLY A 10 -44.84 -14.41 8.86
C GLY A 10 -43.47 -13.80 9.13
N ALA A 11 -42.65 -14.44 9.95
CA ALA A 11 -41.24 -14.13 10.09
C ALA A 11 -40.53 -14.45 8.78
N ALA A 12 -40.03 -13.44 8.07
CA ALA A 12 -39.17 -13.62 6.92
C ALA A 12 -37.87 -14.31 7.37
N MET A 13 -37.68 -15.55 6.97
CA MET A 13 -36.40 -16.26 7.14
C MET A 13 -35.34 -15.49 6.36
N LYS A 14 -34.33 -14.94 7.09
CA LYS A 14 -33.09 -14.45 6.50
C LYS A 14 -32.45 -15.60 5.73
N ALA A 15 -32.18 -15.39 4.42
CA ALA A 15 -31.41 -16.33 3.62
C ALA A 15 -30.05 -16.58 4.32
N PRO A 16 -29.55 -17.81 4.31
CA PRO A 16 -28.24 -18.09 4.86
C PRO A 16 -27.19 -17.27 4.11
N HIS A 17 -26.28 -16.61 4.84
CA HIS A 17 -25.13 -15.94 4.26
C HIS A 17 -24.37 -16.95 3.42
N PRO A 18 -23.99 -16.65 2.17
CA PRO A 18 -23.10 -17.52 1.40
C PRO A 18 -21.83 -17.76 2.21
N GLN A 19 -21.45 -19.02 2.33
CA GLN A 19 -20.19 -19.37 3.00
C GLN A 19 -19.05 -18.66 2.26
N ALA A 20 -18.25 -17.87 3.00
CA ALA A 20 -17.12 -17.17 2.43
C ALA A 20 -16.19 -18.20 1.76
N GLN A 21 -15.95 -18.05 0.47
CA GLN A 21 -14.99 -18.88 -0.23
C GLN A 21 -13.57 -18.52 0.26
N PRO A 22 -12.67 -19.51 0.37
CA PRO A 22 -11.30 -19.24 0.77
C PRO A 22 -10.61 -18.35 -0.26
N LEU A 23 -9.70 -17.48 0.21
CA LEU A 23 -8.85 -16.69 -0.67
C LEU A 23 -7.97 -17.60 -1.53
N PRO A 24 -7.65 -17.21 -2.78
CA PRO A 24 -6.70 -17.95 -3.59
C PRO A 24 -5.31 -17.93 -2.95
N PRO A 25 -4.44 -18.91 -3.24
CA PRO A 25 -3.04 -18.89 -2.78
C PRO A 25 -2.26 -17.75 -3.46
N ASP A 26 -1.17 -17.29 -2.84
CA ASP A 26 -0.31 -16.21 -3.38
C ASP A 26 0.48 -16.59 -4.64
N GLY A 27 0.54 -17.87 -4.97
CA GLY A 27 1.19 -18.36 -6.18
C GLY A 27 0.60 -19.67 -6.66
N CYS A 28 0.73 -19.92 -7.94
CA CYS A 28 0.28 -21.15 -8.57
C CYS A 28 1.39 -21.79 -9.41
N GLU A 29 1.36 -23.11 -9.49
CA GLU A 29 2.30 -23.89 -10.31
C GLU A 29 1.75 -24.04 -11.73
N VAL A 30 2.52 -23.62 -12.72
CA VAL A 30 2.16 -23.66 -14.14
C VAL A 30 3.13 -24.50 -14.96
N PRO A 31 2.67 -25.16 -16.03
CA PRO A 31 3.54 -25.84 -16.97
C PRO A 31 4.31 -24.79 -17.79
N VAL A 32 5.61 -25.00 -17.99
CA VAL A 32 6.48 -24.10 -18.75
C VAL A 32 7.35 -24.87 -19.74
N GLU A 33 7.81 -24.20 -20.79
CA GLU A 33 8.85 -24.68 -21.68
C GLU A 33 10.12 -23.87 -21.43
N VAL A 34 11.15 -24.49 -20.90
CA VAL A 34 12.47 -23.84 -20.68
C VAL A 34 13.28 -23.89 -21.96
N ARG A 35 13.68 -22.71 -22.49
CA ARG A 35 14.56 -22.58 -23.66
C ARG A 35 15.90 -21.94 -23.27
N GLY A 36 16.94 -22.35 -23.96
CA GLY A 36 18.32 -21.93 -23.65
C GLY A 36 19.04 -22.94 -22.75
N GLY A 37 20.28 -23.28 -23.08
CA GLY A 37 21.00 -24.39 -22.44
C GLY A 37 20.76 -25.74 -23.14
N ILE A 38 20.69 -26.83 -22.39
CA ILE A 38 20.36 -28.15 -22.90
C ILE A 38 18.86 -28.17 -23.26
N ALA A 39 18.57 -28.50 -24.51
CA ALA A 39 17.29 -28.35 -25.23
C ALA A 39 16.01 -28.62 -24.40
N GLY A 40 15.13 -27.66 -24.52
CA GLY A 40 13.69 -27.66 -24.28
C GLY A 40 13.07 -28.84 -23.54
N ALA A 41 13.27 -28.93 -22.21
CA ALA A 41 12.53 -29.88 -21.41
C ALA A 41 11.23 -29.20 -20.91
N PRO A 42 10.07 -29.91 -20.92
CA PRO A 42 8.89 -29.43 -20.22
C PRO A 42 9.22 -29.33 -18.73
N GLY A 43 8.91 -28.19 -18.14
CA GLY A 43 9.13 -27.90 -16.73
C GLY A 43 7.86 -27.43 -16.06
N ARG A 44 7.95 -27.18 -14.77
CA ARG A 44 6.92 -26.48 -13.97
C ARG A 44 7.60 -25.30 -13.27
N ASP A 45 6.88 -24.20 -13.15
CA ASP A 45 7.34 -23.03 -12.43
C ASP A 45 6.23 -22.49 -11.52
N VAL A 46 6.63 -21.78 -10.48
CA VAL A 46 5.69 -21.12 -9.57
C VAL A 46 5.61 -19.66 -9.94
N VAL A 47 4.43 -19.19 -10.31
CA VAL A 47 4.15 -17.80 -10.65
C VAL A 47 3.32 -17.14 -9.55
N ALA A 48 3.51 -15.84 -9.33
CA ALA A 48 2.72 -15.08 -8.38
C ALA A 48 1.27 -14.97 -8.84
N GLU A 49 0.33 -15.10 -7.91
CA GLU A 49 -1.08 -14.85 -8.18
C GLU A 49 -1.36 -13.34 -8.10
N GLU A 50 -2.17 -12.86 -9.01
CA GLU A 50 -2.61 -11.48 -9.10
C GLU A 50 -4.13 -11.45 -9.31
N VAL A 51 -4.85 -10.83 -8.38
CA VAL A 51 -6.31 -10.79 -8.39
C VAL A 51 -6.84 -9.36 -8.36
N PRO A 52 -8.00 -9.09 -8.98
CA PRO A 52 -8.68 -7.80 -8.81
C PRO A 52 -9.27 -7.70 -7.40
N VAL A 53 -8.92 -6.63 -6.69
CA VAL A 53 -9.35 -6.33 -5.32
C VAL A 53 -10.12 -5.01 -5.33
N ALA A 54 -11.41 -5.07 -5.04
CA ALA A 54 -12.27 -3.90 -4.95
C ALA A 54 -12.21 -3.27 -3.56
N MET A 55 -11.87 -1.99 -3.49
CA MET A 55 -11.96 -1.16 -2.29
C MET A 55 -13.37 -0.58 -2.18
N VAL A 56 -14.16 -1.07 -1.24
CA VAL A 56 -15.58 -0.70 -1.07
C VAL A 56 -15.75 0.06 0.25
N TYR A 57 -16.28 1.28 0.20
CA TYR A 57 -16.50 2.12 1.37
C TYR A 57 -17.99 2.36 1.58
N ASN A 58 -18.53 1.93 2.72
CA ASN A 58 -19.95 2.05 3.06
C ASN A 58 -20.88 1.60 1.90
N GLY A 59 -20.52 0.46 1.26
CA GLY A 59 -21.27 -0.14 0.14
C GLY A 59 -21.04 0.49 -1.23
N ILE A 60 -20.09 1.45 -1.38
CA ILE A 60 -19.75 2.06 -2.67
C ILE A 60 -18.32 1.66 -3.07
N SER A 61 -18.17 0.99 -4.21
CA SER A 61 -16.86 0.69 -4.79
C SER A 61 -16.14 1.97 -5.19
N HIS A 62 -14.90 2.15 -4.72
CA HIS A 62 -14.08 3.33 -4.97
C HIS A 62 -13.01 3.08 -6.02
N ALA A 63 -12.26 2.00 -5.86
CA ALA A 63 -11.17 1.61 -6.75
C ALA A 63 -11.09 0.09 -6.85
N VAL A 64 -10.51 -0.40 -7.94
CA VAL A 64 -10.10 -1.81 -8.09
C VAL A 64 -8.60 -1.84 -8.31
N MET A 65 -7.90 -2.61 -7.49
CA MET A 65 -6.45 -2.76 -7.51
C MET A 65 -6.09 -4.19 -7.88
N MET A 66 -5.10 -4.37 -8.74
CA MET A 66 -4.50 -5.69 -8.93
C MET A 66 -3.51 -5.93 -7.80
N ALA A 67 -3.67 -7.02 -7.05
CA ALA A 67 -2.87 -7.31 -5.86
C ALA A 67 -2.66 -8.80 -5.63
N SER A 68 -1.62 -9.16 -4.90
CA SER A 68 -1.50 -10.50 -4.32
C SER A 68 -2.60 -10.73 -3.27
N PRO A 69 -3.22 -11.93 -3.19
CA PRO A 69 -4.41 -12.18 -2.39
C PRO A 69 -4.19 -12.23 -0.87
N SER A 70 -2.94 -12.16 -0.40
CA SER A 70 -2.60 -12.11 1.03
C SER A 70 -2.71 -10.72 1.65
N ASP A 71 -2.80 -10.66 2.99
CA ASP A 71 -2.73 -9.44 3.81
C ASP A 71 -3.72 -8.32 3.41
N LEU A 72 -4.89 -8.71 2.89
CA LEU A 72 -5.85 -7.77 2.29
C LEU A 72 -6.52 -6.84 3.32
N ALA A 73 -6.67 -7.28 4.57
CA ALA A 73 -7.17 -6.42 5.62
C ALA A 73 -6.17 -5.30 5.96
N ASP A 74 -4.88 -5.61 5.93
CA ASP A 74 -3.81 -4.63 6.08
C ASP A 74 -3.75 -3.70 4.87
N PHE A 75 -3.91 -4.26 3.67
CA PHE A 75 -3.99 -3.49 2.44
C PHE A 75 -5.12 -2.45 2.48
N GLY A 76 -6.33 -2.85 2.87
CA GLY A 76 -7.48 -1.94 2.95
C GLY A 76 -7.26 -0.77 3.90
N LEU A 77 -6.71 -1.01 5.10
CA LEU A 77 -6.40 0.04 6.06
C LEU A 77 -5.28 0.96 5.56
N GLY A 78 -4.16 0.38 5.09
CA GLY A 78 -3.01 1.14 4.64
C GLY A 78 -3.35 2.01 3.43
N PHE A 79 -4.01 1.45 2.42
CA PHE A 79 -4.50 2.18 1.25
C PHE A 79 -5.40 3.35 1.67
N SER A 80 -6.34 3.12 2.59
CA SER A 80 -7.29 4.16 3.03
C SER A 80 -6.60 5.35 3.70
N LEU A 81 -5.55 5.10 4.48
CA LEU A 81 -4.76 6.14 5.13
C LEU A 81 -3.85 6.87 4.14
N THR A 82 -3.13 6.13 3.31
CA THR A 82 -2.16 6.71 2.37
C THR A 82 -2.83 7.46 1.22
N GLU A 83 -4.04 7.06 0.84
CA GLU A 83 -4.87 7.79 -0.13
C GLU A 83 -5.68 8.94 0.50
N GLY A 84 -5.55 9.17 1.82
CA GLY A 84 -6.23 10.27 2.52
C GLY A 84 -7.76 10.11 2.56
N ILE A 85 -8.25 8.90 2.41
CA ILE A 85 -9.67 8.57 2.62
C ILE A 85 -9.97 8.63 4.11
N LEU A 86 -9.06 8.11 4.92
CA LEU A 86 -9.05 8.22 6.37
C LEU A 86 -7.91 9.14 6.81
N ASP A 87 -8.17 10.00 7.79
CA ASP A 87 -7.14 10.83 8.44
C ASP A 87 -6.45 10.09 9.58
N ARG A 88 -7.15 9.09 10.18
CA ARG A 88 -6.68 8.29 11.30
C ARG A 88 -7.37 6.92 11.33
N PRO A 89 -6.73 5.88 11.88
CA PRO A 89 -7.24 4.51 11.84
C PRO A 89 -8.57 4.32 12.58
N GLU A 90 -8.88 5.12 13.60
CA GLU A 90 -10.12 5.05 14.38
C GLU A 90 -11.38 5.42 13.57
N GLN A 91 -11.21 6.00 12.38
CA GLN A 91 -12.30 6.28 11.44
C GLN A 91 -12.73 5.05 10.62
N LEU A 92 -12.01 3.93 10.73
CA LEU A 92 -12.39 2.62 10.20
C LEU A 92 -13.12 1.82 11.28
N PHE A 93 -14.43 1.69 11.17
CA PHE A 93 -15.27 1.00 12.17
C PHE A 93 -15.39 -0.50 11.94
N GLY A 94 -15.16 -0.96 10.71
CA GLY A 94 -15.20 -2.36 10.34
C GLY A 94 -14.56 -2.59 8.98
N LEU A 95 -13.97 -3.78 8.80
CA LEU A 95 -13.37 -4.22 7.56
C LEU A 95 -13.64 -5.72 7.40
N GLU A 96 -14.17 -6.10 6.26
CA GLU A 96 -14.43 -7.48 5.88
C GLU A 96 -13.84 -7.77 4.50
N VAL A 97 -13.18 -8.91 4.36
CA VAL A 97 -12.61 -9.37 3.08
C VAL A 97 -13.47 -10.54 2.58
N GLN A 98 -13.99 -10.41 1.38
CA GLN A 98 -14.89 -11.40 0.79
C GLN A 98 -14.45 -11.77 -0.61
N THR A 99 -14.42 -13.07 -0.93
CA THR A 99 -14.27 -13.54 -2.31
C THR A 99 -15.59 -13.39 -3.04
N VAL A 100 -15.57 -12.76 -4.21
CA VAL A 100 -16.71 -12.57 -5.12
C VAL A 100 -16.41 -13.22 -6.47
N GLU A 101 -17.40 -13.29 -7.36
CA GLU A 101 -17.24 -13.97 -8.65
C GLU A 101 -16.10 -13.38 -9.50
N GLU A 102 -15.94 -12.05 -9.48
CA GLU A 102 -14.96 -11.33 -10.30
C GLU A 102 -13.61 -11.05 -9.56
N GLY A 103 -13.44 -11.52 -8.32
CA GLY A 103 -12.23 -11.26 -7.55
C GLY A 103 -12.46 -11.20 -6.05
N ILE A 104 -11.93 -10.18 -5.40
CA ILE A 104 -12.05 -9.99 -3.95
C ILE A 104 -12.59 -8.59 -3.64
N SER A 105 -13.52 -8.49 -2.68
CA SER A 105 -13.99 -7.22 -2.12
C SER A 105 -13.41 -7.00 -0.74
N ILE A 106 -12.90 -5.80 -0.48
CA ILE A 106 -12.59 -5.31 0.86
C ILE A 106 -13.66 -4.29 1.21
N ASP A 107 -14.62 -4.73 2.01
CA ASP A 107 -15.75 -3.92 2.46
C ASP A 107 -15.40 -3.20 3.75
N MET A 108 -15.33 -1.87 3.69
CA MET A 108 -14.90 -1.00 4.78
C MET A 108 -16.04 -0.10 5.23
N HIS A 109 -16.33 -0.14 6.53
CA HIS A 109 -17.26 0.78 7.15
C HIS A 109 -16.49 1.93 7.80
N ILE A 110 -16.63 3.12 7.24
CA ILE A 110 -15.86 4.31 7.60
C ILE A 110 -16.74 5.42 8.15
N ALA A 111 -16.12 6.37 8.86
CA ALA A 111 -16.77 7.55 9.41
C ALA A 111 -17.51 8.37 8.34
N GLY A 112 -18.65 8.95 8.72
CA GLY A 112 -19.55 9.63 7.79
C GLY A 112 -18.94 10.87 7.12
N ASP A 113 -18.07 11.59 7.81
CA ASP A 113 -17.33 12.74 7.28
C ASP A 113 -16.31 12.30 6.21
N CYS A 114 -15.58 11.21 6.45
CA CYS A 114 -14.66 10.61 5.47
C CYS A 114 -15.43 10.17 4.22
N PHE A 115 -16.56 9.49 4.42
CA PHE A 115 -17.39 9.04 3.31
C PHE A 115 -18.00 10.19 2.51
N ALA A 116 -18.40 11.29 3.17
CA ALA A 116 -18.89 12.48 2.49
C ALA A 116 -17.81 13.12 1.59
N ARG A 117 -16.56 13.26 2.09
CA ARG A 117 -15.40 13.74 1.29
C ARG A 117 -15.16 12.84 0.07
N LEU A 118 -15.17 11.53 0.27
CA LEU A 118 -14.95 10.56 -0.81
C LEU A 118 -16.00 10.67 -1.92
N ARG A 119 -17.26 10.84 -1.55
CA ARG A 119 -18.37 11.05 -2.50
C ARG A 119 -18.25 12.36 -3.26
N GLU A 120 -17.79 13.41 -2.62
CA GLU A 120 -17.57 14.71 -3.26
C GLU A 120 -16.43 14.66 -4.28
N GLN A 121 -15.31 14.03 -3.93
CA GLN A 121 -14.19 13.80 -4.85
C GLN A 121 -14.65 13.00 -6.10
N ARG A 122 -15.46 11.95 -5.93
CA ARG A 122 -16.02 11.19 -7.06
C ARG A 122 -16.92 12.04 -7.95
N ARG A 123 -17.81 12.85 -7.38
CA ARG A 123 -18.69 13.76 -8.15
C ARG A 123 -17.87 14.74 -8.97
N ASN A 124 -16.81 15.28 -8.39
CA ASN A 124 -15.92 16.21 -9.06
C ASN A 124 -15.16 15.57 -10.24
N MET A 125 -14.82 14.28 -10.14
CA MET A 125 -14.21 13.53 -11.25
C MET A 125 -15.22 13.18 -12.34
N THR A 126 -16.45 12.76 -12.00
CA THR A 126 -17.47 12.32 -12.96
C THR A 126 -18.17 13.49 -13.66
N GLY A 127 -18.35 14.63 -13.00
CA GLY A 127 -19.00 15.80 -13.57
C GLY A 127 -18.16 16.56 -14.62
N ARG A 128 -16.88 16.21 -14.80
CA ARG A 128 -15.91 16.91 -15.65
C ARG A 128 -15.68 16.29 -17.03
N THR A 129 -16.36 15.20 -17.38
CA THR A 129 -16.19 14.51 -18.67
C THR A 129 -16.86 15.22 -19.87
N GLY A 130 -17.45 16.41 -19.67
CA GLY A 130 -18.32 17.06 -20.66
C GLY A 130 -17.70 18.16 -21.55
N CYS A 131 -16.54 18.75 -21.26
CA CYS A 131 -16.11 19.94 -21.99
C CYS A 131 -14.59 20.10 -22.26
N GLY A 132 -13.80 19.07 -22.39
CA GLY A 132 -12.44 19.14 -23.01
C GLY A 132 -11.42 20.17 -22.45
N LEU A 133 -11.78 21.01 -21.48
CA LEU A 133 -10.96 22.10 -20.94
C LEU A 133 -10.34 21.83 -19.56
N CYS A 134 -10.46 20.61 -19.04
CA CYS A 134 -10.12 20.26 -17.64
C CYS A 134 -8.68 19.75 -17.39
N GLY A 135 -7.72 20.07 -18.25
CA GLY A 135 -6.34 19.59 -18.10
C GLY A 135 -5.57 20.23 -16.93
N THR A 136 -5.82 21.49 -16.59
CA THR A 136 -5.06 22.22 -15.55
C THR A 136 -5.48 21.82 -14.13
N ASP A 137 -6.77 21.63 -13.89
CA ASP A 137 -7.26 21.21 -12.56
C ASP A 137 -6.91 19.75 -12.24
N SER A 138 -6.75 18.88 -13.27
CA SER A 138 -6.34 17.49 -13.08
C SER A 138 -4.88 17.34 -12.68
N LEU A 139 -3.99 18.20 -13.16
CA LEU A 139 -2.58 18.23 -12.76
C LEU A 139 -2.40 18.67 -11.31
N ALA A 140 -3.15 19.67 -10.85
CA ALA A 140 -3.12 20.11 -9.46
C ALA A 140 -3.62 19.02 -8.48
N HIS A 141 -4.49 18.13 -8.93
CA HIS A 141 -4.98 17.00 -8.11
C HIS A 141 -4.10 15.75 -8.19
N ALA A 142 -3.21 15.68 -9.19
CA ALA A 142 -2.32 14.54 -9.36
C ALA A 142 -1.20 14.49 -8.29
N ILE A 143 -0.83 15.65 -7.73
CA ILE A 143 0.18 15.76 -6.67
C ILE A 143 -0.51 16.43 -5.47
N ARG A 144 -0.87 15.61 -4.48
CA ARG A 144 -1.40 16.15 -3.22
C ARG A 144 -0.28 16.86 -2.46
N PRO A 145 -0.58 17.97 -1.75
CA PRO A 145 0.41 18.62 -0.88
C PRO A 145 0.99 17.60 0.10
N ILE A 146 2.31 17.51 0.13
CA ILE A 146 2.98 16.55 1.01
C ILE A 146 2.98 17.07 2.45
N GLN A 147 2.70 16.20 3.41
CA GLN A 147 2.77 16.53 4.82
C GLN A 147 4.22 16.52 5.30
N ARG A 148 4.57 17.51 6.12
CA ARG A 148 5.88 17.51 6.79
C ARG A 148 5.91 16.49 7.91
N VAL A 149 7.01 15.75 7.97
CA VAL A 149 7.27 14.79 9.05
C VAL A 149 8.26 15.39 10.07
N PRO A 150 8.24 14.96 11.33
CA PRO A 150 9.25 15.36 12.31
C PRO A 150 10.65 14.95 11.88
N VAL A 151 11.63 15.78 12.15
CA VAL A 151 13.03 15.49 11.82
C VAL A 151 13.51 14.23 12.57
N GLN A 152 14.24 13.38 11.86
CA GLN A 152 14.89 12.19 12.40
C GLN A 152 16.35 12.14 11.93
N PRO A 153 17.30 11.73 12.77
CA PRO A 153 18.67 11.47 12.34
C PRO A 153 18.72 10.45 11.21
N VAL A 154 19.63 10.64 10.27
CA VAL A 154 19.87 9.65 9.21
C VAL A 154 20.35 8.34 9.84
N PRO A 155 19.77 7.19 9.48
CA PRO A 155 20.22 5.91 9.97
C PRO A 155 21.73 5.68 9.66
N PRO A 156 22.53 5.18 10.60
CA PRO A 156 23.93 4.84 10.36
C PRO A 156 24.07 3.81 9.21
N ASP A 157 25.18 3.89 8.46
CA ASP A 157 25.42 3.07 7.26
C ASP A 157 25.33 1.57 7.57
N ASP A 158 25.91 1.11 8.65
CA ASP A 158 25.88 -0.29 9.08
C ASP A 158 24.45 -0.79 9.37
N LYS A 159 23.56 0.09 9.86
CA LYS A 159 22.15 -0.23 10.14
C LYS A 159 21.35 -0.39 8.85
N VAL A 160 21.58 0.50 7.88
CA VAL A 160 20.99 0.37 6.53
C VAL A 160 21.46 -0.92 5.86
N GLN A 161 22.75 -1.23 5.92
CA GLN A 161 23.32 -2.46 5.35
C GLN A 161 22.80 -3.72 6.03
N ARG A 162 22.62 -3.70 7.34
CA ARG A 162 22.03 -4.80 8.12
C ARG A 162 20.60 -5.08 7.68
N ALA A 163 19.77 -4.04 7.57
CA ALA A 163 18.40 -4.17 7.13
C ALA A 163 18.33 -4.75 5.72
N LEU A 164 19.15 -4.23 4.80
CA LEU A 164 19.24 -4.70 3.43
C LEU A 164 19.62 -6.18 3.32
N ALA A 165 20.61 -6.63 4.11
CA ALA A 165 21.04 -8.03 4.12
C ALA A 165 19.92 -8.99 4.59
N SER A 166 18.98 -8.48 5.40
CA SER A 166 17.85 -9.25 5.91
C SER A 166 16.68 -9.32 4.96
N LEU A 167 16.50 -8.33 4.07
CA LEU A 167 15.30 -8.17 3.24
C LEU A 167 14.95 -9.44 2.43
N ARG A 168 15.92 -10.01 1.71
CA ARG A 168 15.68 -11.21 0.88
C ARG A 168 15.13 -12.41 1.64
N LYS A 169 15.53 -12.56 2.91
CA LYS A 169 15.05 -13.67 3.76
C LYS A 169 13.59 -13.50 4.18
N HIS A 170 13.08 -12.28 4.10
CA HIS A 170 11.71 -11.93 4.47
C HIS A 170 10.82 -11.68 3.24
N GLN A 171 11.28 -12.13 2.06
CA GLN A 171 10.53 -12.09 0.81
C GLN A 171 10.39 -13.50 0.22
N PRO A 172 9.60 -14.40 0.86
CA PRO A 172 9.43 -15.76 0.39
C PRO A 172 8.74 -15.84 -0.97
N LEU A 173 7.74 -14.98 -1.23
CA LEU A 173 7.01 -14.98 -2.50
C LEU A 173 7.91 -14.47 -3.65
N GLN A 174 8.70 -13.43 -3.42
CA GLN A 174 9.72 -12.97 -4.37
C GLN A 174 10.78 -14.04 -4.63
N ALA A 175 11.20 -14.77 -3.59
CA ALA A 175 12.20 -15.83 -3.75
C ALA A 175 11.68 -17.00 -4.59
N GLN A 176 10.39 -17.26 -4.53
CA GLN A 176 9.68 -18.34 -5.22
C GLN A 176 9.34 -17.99 -6.68
N THR A 177 8.85 -16.75 -6.89
CA THR A 177 8.20 -16.35 -8.15
C THR A 177 9.01 -15.32 -8.95
N GLY A 178 9.86 -14.55 -8.27
CA GLY A 178 10.59 -13.43 -8.90
C GLY A 178 9.72 -12.24 -9.28
N ALA A 179 8.42 -12.24 -8.97
CA ALA A 179 7.42 -11.33 -9.54
C ALA A 179 6.81 -10.34 -8.53
N THR A 180 7.34 -10.25 -7.31
CA THR A 180 6.78 -9.39 -6.28
C THR A 180 7.75 -8.30 -5.81
N HIS A 181 7.19 -7.32 -5.14
CA HIS A 181 7.91 -6.28 -4.42
C HIS A 181 7.72 -6.46 -2.92
N GLY A 182 8.75 -6.12 -2.13
CA GLY A 182 8.68 -6.11 -0.69
C GLY A 182 8.77 -4.71 -0.12
N ALA A 183 8.02 -4.49 0.95
CA ALA A 183 8.16 -3.34 1.84
C ALA A 183 8.38 -3.84 3.26
N ALA A 184 9.33 -3.25 3.97
CA ALA A 184 9.70 -3.65 5.32
C ALA A 184 9.84 -2.45 6.25
N TRP A 185 9.54 -2.66 7.52
CA TRP A 185 9.85 -1.75 8.60
C TRP A 185 11.05 -2.26 9.39
N CYS A 186 12.03 -1.40 9.58
CA CYS A 186 13.26 -1.68 10.31
C CYS A 186 13.37 -0.74 11.53
N ASP A 187 13.84 -1.25 12.66
CA ASP A 187 14.15 -0.43 13.82
C ASP A 187 15.41 0.43 13.60
N ALA A 188 15.73 1.29 14.57
CA ALA A 188 16.91 2.15 14.53
C ALA A 188 18.23 1.36 14.48
N ASP A 189 18.25 0.11 14.93
CA ASP A 189 19.41 -0.80 14.85
C ASP A 189 19.49 -1.55 13.52
N GLY A 190 18.59 -1.29 12.58
CA GLY A 190 18.51 -1.97 11.28
C GLY A 190 18.04 -3.41 11.37
N ARG A 191 17.35 -3.80 12.44
CA ARG A 191 16.66 -5.08 12.50
C ARG A 191 15.36 -4.97 11.72
N LEU A 192 15.13 -5.87 10.79
CA LEU A 192 13.87 -5.97 10.09
C LEU A 192 12.82 -6.55 11.04
N LEU A 193 11.79 -5.76 11.35
CA LEU A 193 10.72 -6.14 12.30
C LEU A 193 9.51 -6.75 11.58
N GLN A 194 9.21 -6.27 10.37
CA GLN A 194 8.09 -6.74 9.57
C GLN A 194 8.36 -6.50 8.08
N ALA A 195 7.97 -7.43 7.22
CA ALA A 195 8.00 -7.26 5.78
C ALA A 195 6.72 -7.84 5.17
N LEU A 196 6.17 -7.14 4.18
CA LEU A 196 5.04 -7.61 3.39
C LEU A 196 5.37 -7.52 1.91
N GLU A 197 4.75 -8.40 1.12
CA GLU A 197 4.98 -8.53 -0.30
C GLU A 197 3.70 -8.31 -1.10
N ASP A 198 3.84 -7.85 -2.32
CA ASP A 198 2.76 -7.76 -3.30
C ASP A 198 3.36 -7.69 -4.72
N VAL A 199 2.58 -8.10 -5.73
CA VAL A 199 2.93 -7.88 -7.15
C VAL A 199 3.08 -6.39 -7.47
N GLY A 200 2.35 -5.52 -6.77
CA GLY A 200 2.41 -4.07 -6.86
C GLY A 200 3.25 -3.44 -5.74
N ARG A 201 4.29 -2.65 -6.09
CA ARG A 201 5.12 -1.97 -5.08
C ARG A 201 4.34 -1.04 -4.14
N HIS A 202 3.30 -0.36 -4.65
CA HIS A 202 2.44 0.53 -3.86
C HIS A 202 1.62 -0.29 -2.85
N ASN A 203 1.08 -1.40 -3.31
CA ASN A 203 0.30 -2.31 -2.47
C ASN A 203 1.16 -2.92 -1.36
N ALA A 204 2.39 -3.35 -1.67
CA ALA A 204 3.32 -3.86 -0.67
C ALA A 204 3.58 -2.84 0.45
N LEU A 205 3.74 -1.55 0.08
CA LEU A 205 3.90 -0.48 1.07
C LEU A 205 2.62 -0.22 1.85
N ASP A 206 1.46 -0.21 1.20
CA ASP A 206 0.17 -0.04 1.86
C ASP A 206 -0.11 -1.19 2.82
N LYS A 207 0.15 -2.44 2.43
CA LYS A 207 0.07 -3.61 3.31
C LYS A 207 0.95 -3.43 4.55
N LEU A 208 2.21 -3.04 4.38
CA LEU A 208 3.11 -2.77 5.49
C LEU A 208 2.57 -1.70 6.43
N ILE A 209 2.11 -0.58 5.88
CA ILE A 209 1.57 0.54 6.65
C ILE A 209 0.36 0.09 7.46
N GLY A 210 -0.60 -0.58 6.83
CA GLY A 210 -1.79 -1.08 7.50
C GLY A 210 -1.47 -2.08 8.61
N ALA A 211 -0.60 -3.06 8.33
CA ALA A 211 -0.17 -4.05 9.31
C ALA A 211 0.51 -3.40 10.52
N ARG A 212 1.42 -2.45 10.29
CA ARG A 212 2.10 -1.73 11.36
C ARG A 212 1.13 -0.94 12.23
N ILE A 213 0.22 -0.19 11.62
CA ILE A 213 -0.77 0.63 12.33
C ILE A 213 -1.75 -0.26 13.11
N ARG A 214 -2.22 -1.36 12.55
CA ARG A 214 -3.10 -2.32 13.24
C ARG A 214 -2.47 -2.90 14.49
N HIS A 215 -1.18 -3.20 14.45
CA HIS A 215 -0.49 -3.86 15.57
C HIS A 215 0.13 -2.90 16.58
N HIS A 216 0.47 -1.67 16.18
CA HIS A 216 1.24 -0.73 17.00
C HIS A 216 0.58 0.64 17.18
N GLY A 217 -0.54 0.91 16.51
CA GLY A 217 -1.26 2.18 16.61
C GLY A 217 -0.37 3.39 16.31
N ALA A 218 -0.41 4.39 17.19
CA ALA A 218 0.37 5.62 17.04
C ALA A 218 1.89 5.41 17.07
N ALA A 219 2.39 4.33 17.66
CA ALA A 219 3.81 4.00 17.72
C ALA A 219 4.31 3.18 16.51
N ALA A 220 3.48 3.02 15.47
CA ALA A 220 3.77 2.17 14.31
C ALA A 220 5.12 2.48 13.64
N PHE A 221 5.49 3.77 13.61
CA PHE A 221 6.66 4.26 12.88
C PHE A 221 7.65 5.03 13.77
N ASP A 222 7.66 4.74 15.06
CA ASP A 222 8.64 5.31 15.97
C ASP A 222 10.00 4.62 15.82
N ASN A 223 11.07 5.45 15.84
CA ASN A 223 12.47 5.00 15.89
C ASN A 223 12.84 3.92 14.85
N GLY A 224 12.62 4.22 13.56
CA GLY A 224 12.96 3.28 12.51
C GLY A 224 12.90 3.88 11.12
N PHE A 225 12.94 3.02 10.13
CA PHE A 225 12.84 3.42 8.72
C PHE A 225 12.14 2.35 7.87
N ALA A 226 11.49 2.81 6.80
CA ALA A 226 10.93 1.91 5.79
C ALA A 226 12.02 1.50 4.79
N LEU A 227 12.02 0.22 4.40
CA LEU A 227 12.91 -0.32 3.37
C LEU A 227 12.05 -0.97 2.27
N ILE A 228 12.22 -0.54 1.02
CA ILE A 228 11.48 -1.06 -0.14
C ILE A 228 12.42 -1.69 -1.17
N SER A 229 12.00 -2.80 -1.77
CA SER A 229 12.76 -3.48 -2.83
C SER A 229 12.70 -2.75 -4.18
N SER A 230 11.72 -1.86 -4.35
CA SER A 230 11.42 -1.13 -5.58
C SER A 230 12.22 0.17 -5.74
N ARG A 231 11.89 0.94 -6.81
CA ARG A 231 12.27 2.35 -6.95
C ARG A 231 11.48 3.20 -5.96
N ALA A 232 12.07 4.31 -5.49
CA ALA A 232 11.35 5.35 -4.78
C ALA A 232 10.75 6.36 -5.79
N SER A 233 9.46 6.21 -6.11
CA SER A 233 8.70 7.23 -6.84
C SER A 233 8.14 8.28 -5.86
N PHE A 234 7.61 9.38 -6.39
CA PHE A 234 6.99 10.41 -5.56
C PHE A 234 5.84 9.86 -4.72
N GLU A 235 5.06 8.92 -5.28
CA GLU A 235 3.95 8.26 -4.58
C GLU A 235 4.43 7.47 -3.36
N MET A 236 5.58 6.77 -3.46
CA MET A 236 6.16 6.06 -2.32
C MET A 236 6.55 7.03 -1.19
N VAL A 237 7.14 8.17 -1.54
CA VAL A 237 7.47 9.24 -0.59
C VAL A 237 6.20 9.82 0.03
N GLN A 238 5.18 10.12 -0.79
CA GLN A 238 3.91 10.67 -0.36
C GLN A 238 3.17 9.73 0.62
N LYS A 239 3.10 8.42 0.29
CA LYS A 239 2.52 7.41 1.17
C LYS A 239 3.27 7.31 2.51
N CYS A 240 4.59 7.34 2.49
CA CYS A 240 5.38 7.37 3.71
C CYS A 240 5.10 8.61 4.56
N ALA A 241 5.11 9.80 3.94
CA ALA A 241 4.90 11.07 4.63
C ALA A 241 3.49 11.18 5.25
N SER A 242 2.45 10.67 4.54
CA SER A 242 1.05 10.74 5.02
C SER A 242 0.80 10.01 6.33
N VAL A 243 1.65 9.05 6.68
CA VAL A 243 1.56 8.27 7.94
C VAL A 243 2.72 8.55 8.91
N GLY A 244 3.54 9.58 8.63
CA GLY A 244 4.61 10.01 9.53
C GLY A 244 5.91 9.20 9.44
N ILE A 245 6.12 8.39 8.41
CA ILE A 245 7.40 7.72 8.15
C ILE A 245 8.43 8.76 7.74
N ARG A 246 9.54 8.83 8.47
CA ARG A 246 10.54 9.91 8.39
C ARG A 246 11.75 9.56 7.51
N CYS A 247 11.96 8.28 7.24
CA CYS A 247 13.07 7.79 6.43
C CYS A 247 12.60 6.64 5.52
N LEU A 248 12.89 6.78 4.23
CA LEU A 248 12.63 5.76 3.21
C LEU A 248 13.93 5.31 2.56
N VAL A 249 14.23 4.03 2.64
CA VAL A 249 15.36 3.37 1.99
C VAL A 249 14.85 2.54 0.82
N ALA A 250 15.39 2.77 -0.37
CA ALA A 250 15.02 2.04 -1.59
C ALA A 250 16.22 1.27 -2.16
N VAL A 251 16.01 0.01 -2.52
CA VAL A 251 17.02 -0.83 -3.19
C VAL A 251 17.40 -0.26 -4.57
N SER A 252 16.45 0.39 -5.23
CA SER A 252 16.64 0.98 -6.55
C SER A 252 16.68 2.53 -6.51
N ALA A 253 16.62 3.17 -7.67
CA ALA A 253 16.77 4.61 -7.81
C ALA A 253 15.53 5.39 -7.35
N PRO A 254 15.68 6.59 -6.78
CA PRO A 254 14.60 7.57 -6.66
C PRO A 254 14.38 8.31 -7.98
N THR A 255 13.18 8.89 -8.14
CA THR A 255 12.91 9.86 -9.21
C THR A 255 13.22 11.29 -8.74
N ALA A 256 13.45 12.22 -9.68
CA ALA A 256 13.71 13.62 -9.32
C ALA A 256 12.53 14.24 -8.54
N LEU A 257 11.29 13.92 -8.90
CA LEU A 257 10.11 14.37 -8.14
C LEU A 257 10.10 13.79 -6.73
N ALA A 258 10.42 12.50 -6.55
CA ALA A 258 10.52 11.89 -5.22
C ALA A 258 11.55 12.59 -4.33
N ILE A 259 12.68 13.03 -4.89
CA ILE A 259 13.71 13.77 -4.15
C ILE A 259 13.17 15.14 -3.70
N ARG A 260 12.49 15.88 -4.59
CA ARG A 260 11.88 17.18 -4.24
C ARG A 260 10.80 17.00 -3.15
N GLU A 261 9.94 16.01 -3.30
CA GLU A 261 8.89 15.72 -2.31
C GLU A 261 9.48 15.31 -0.95
N ALA A 262 10.52 14.45 -0.94
CA ALA A 262 11.20 14.08 0.30
C ALA A 262 11.79 15.28 1.04
N ARG A 263 12.43 16.20 0.30
CA ARG A 263 12.95 17.46 0.86
C ARG A 263 11.83 18.37 1.39
N ALA A 264 10.74 18.52 0.63
CA ALA A 264 9.58 19.31 1.06
C ALA A 264 8.93 18.74 2.33
N ALA A 265 8.90 17.40 2.45
CA ALA A 265 8.39 16.69 3.62
C ALA A 265 9.34 16.72 4.82
N GLY A 266 10.62 17.06 4.65
CA GLY A 266 11.66 16.85 5.68
C GLY A 266 11.98 15.40 5.92
N MET A 267 11.84 14.54 4.89
CA MET A 267 12.15 13.10 4.95
C MET A 267 13.57 12.81 4.51
N THR A 268 14.19 11.83 5.17
CA THR A 268 15.42 11.22 4.64
C THR A 268 15.05 10.24 3.52
N LEU A 269 15.68 10.40 2.35
CA LEU A 269 15.52 9.52 1.20
C LEU A 269 16.85 8.91 0.81
N ILE A 270 16.95 7.59 0.95
CA ILE A 270 18.12 6.78 0.58
C ILE A 270 17.73 5.91 -0.62
N GLY A 271 18.58 5.90 -1.64
CA GLY A 271 18.38 5.06 -2.81
C GLY A 271 19.64 4.25 -3.16
N PHE A 272 19.52 3.38 -4.16
CA PHE A 272 20.58 2.44 -4.54
C PHE A 272 21.18 1.69 -3.36
N ALA A 273 20.33 1.32 -2.38
CA ALA A 273 20.74 0.52 -1.24
C ALA A 273 21.09 -0.89 -1.71
N ARG A 274 22.41 -1.16 -1.79
CA ARG A 274 22.99 -2.41 -2.24
C ARG A 274 24.10 -2.84 -1.26
N PRO A 275 24.51 -4.12 -1.27
CA PRO A 275 25.59 -4.56 -0.40
C PRO A 275 26.82 -3.65 -0.47
N GLY A 276 27.23 -3.11 0.67
CA GLY A 276 28.38 -2.21 0.82
C GLY A 276 28.19 -0.78 0.32
N ARG A 277 27.00 -0.40 -0.20
CA ARG A 277 26.77 0.94 -0.75
C ARG A 277 25.31 1.37 -0.64
N HIS A 278 25.08 2.67 -0.40
CA HIS A 278 23.83 3.36 -0.63
C HIS A 278 24.10 4.86 -0.90
N VAL A 279 23.08 5.59 -1.34
CA VAL A 279 23.19 7.01 -1.69
C VAL A 279 22.08 7.78 -0.98
N ILE A 280 22.43 8.82 -0.24
CA ILE A 280 21.47 9.73 0.41
C ILE A 280 21.12 10.84 -0.58
N TYR A 281 19.85 10.96 -0.95
CA TYR A 281 19.33 11.97 -1.88
C TYR A 281 18.62 13.14 -1.21
N ALA A 282 18.09 12.91 -0.02
CA ALA A 282 17.53 13.92 0.86
C ALA A 282 17.81 13.54 2.31
N ARG A 283 17.99 14.53 3.16
CA ARG A 283 18.16 14.37 4.62
C ARG A 283 17.04 15.12 5.32
N GLY A 284 16.43 14.52 6.32
CA GLY A 284 15.35 15.15 7.08
C GLY A 284 15.80 16.39 7.87
N ASP A 285 17.10 16.43 8.22
CA ASP A 285 17.75 17.54 8.92
C ASP A 285 18.38 18.57 7.96
N ASP A 286 18.16 18.41 6.64
CA ASP A 286 18.81 19.24 5.64
C ASP A 286 18.23 20.65 5.58
N GLN A 287 19.06 21.57 5.97
CA GLN A 287 19.13 22.87 5.37
C GLN A 287 20.01 22.79 4.10
N PHE A 288 19.60 22.03 3.06
CA PHE A 288 20.19 22.26 1.76
C PHE A 288 19.84 23.69 1.33
N SER A 289 20.77 24.62 1.56
CA SER A 289 20.79 25.88 0.84
C SER A 289 20.63 25.54 -0.64
N GLU A 290 19.62 26.13 -1.28
CA GLU A 290 19.51 26.20 -2.72
C GLU A 290 20.77 26.88 -3.24
N GLU A 291 21.82 26.12 -3.52
CA GLU A 291 22.84 26.57 -4.46
C GLU A 291 22.16 26.54 -5.82
N THR A 292 21.57 27.66 -6.18
CA THR A 292 21.18 27.97 -7.56
C THR A 292 22.46 27.86 -8.39
N PRO A 293 22.58 26.95 -9.37
CA PRO A 293 23.69 27.03 -10.32
C PRO A 293 23.53 28.37 -11.08
N GLU A 294 24.56 29.21 -11.03
CA GLU A 294 24.73 30.34 -11.91
C GLU A 294 24.78 29.94 -13.39
#